data_41e473a3d3bd34d7566f0ba9134b5809
#
_entry.id   41e473a3d3bd34d7566f0ba9134b5809
#
_cell.length_a   1.000
_cell.length_b   1.000
_cell.length_c   1.000
_cell.angle_alpha   90.00
_cell.angle_beta   90.00
_cell.angle_gamma   90.00
#
_symmetry.space_group_name_H-M   'P 1'
#
loop_
_entity.id
_entity.type
_entity.pdbx_description
1 polymer ?
#
loop_
_entity_poly.entity_id
_entity_poly.type
_entity_poly.pdbx_seq_one_letter_code
_entity_poly.pdbx_strand_id
1 'polypeptide(L)'
;MEIFNEQLVKRVKKPKQLIIKILSVALLKTIPALCIALAYPLRLAYLIYVAFFIFLIGIYIVWYVFSIQRVEYEYSVSGGIIEVSKIIALRKRKTMCKLQISDIEILDKDEKVIDTMRFAKRIEACADINDENNYYAVFNSAAYGKTLLVFAPNEKILNAMKGHLKKDIVLKIFYKRG
;
A
#
# COMPACT_ATOMS: atom_id res chain seq x y z
N MET A 1 -14.94 27.86 1.09
CA MET A 1 -13.74 27.35 1.76
C MET A 1 -13.57 25.90 1.34
N GLU A 2 -12.59 25.60 0.50
CA GLU A 2 -12.36 24.21 0.09
C GLU A 2 -11.77 23.45 1.27
N ILE A 3 -12.51 22.48 1.79
CA ILE A 3 -12.05 21.65 2.92
C ILE A 3 -11.13 20.59 2.34
N PHE A 4 -9.83 20.75 2.53
CA PHE A 4 -8.84 19.74 2.24
C PHE A 4 -8.83 18.71 3.39
N ASN A 5 -9.12 17.46 3.07
CA ASN A 5 -9.07 16.35 4.01
C ASN A 5 -8.08 15.30 3.52
N GLU A 6 -7.21 14.85 4.42
CA GLU A 6 -6.18 13.86 4.14
C GLU A 6 -6.20 12.75 5.19
N GLN A 7 -5.92 11.53 4.75
CA GLN A 7 -5.80 10.35 5.60
C GLN A 7 -4.64 9.49 5.12
N LEU A 8 -3.79 9.06 6.06
CA LEU A 8 -2.74 8.07 5.83
C LEU A 8 -3.14 6.71 6.39
N VAL A 9 -3.03 5.67 5.57
CA VAL A 9 -3.34 4.28 5.93
C VAL A 9 -2.09 3.43 5.74
N LYS A 10 -1.58 2.85 6.83
CA LYS A 10 -0.41 1.97 6.79
C LYS A 10 -0.82 0.57 6.37
N ARG A 11 -0.11 0.01 5.39
CA ARG A 11 -0.32 -1.36 4.94
C ARG A 11 0.09 -2.35 6.04
N VAL A 12 -0.76 -3.34 6.32
CA VAL A 12 -0.43 -4.45 7.23
C VAL A 12 0.69 -5.29 6.62
N LYS A 13 1.65 -5.69 7.44
CA LYS A 13 2.81 -6.48 7.01
C LYS A 13 2.37 -7.90 6.70
N LYS A 14 2.57 -8.36 5.47
CA LYS A 14 2.31 -9.75 5.07
C LYS A 14 3.40 -10.68 5.66
N PRO A 15 3.07 -11.93 6.02
CA PRO A 15 4.04 -12.87 6.60
C PRO A 15 5.25 -13.11 5.69
N LYS A 16 5.06 -13.12 4.37
CA LYS A 16 6.17 -13.20 3.39
C LYS A 16 7.20 -12.07 3.55
N GLN A 17 6.76 -10.87 3.91
CA GLN A 17 7.66 -9.73 4.13
C GLN A 17 8.53 -9.91 5.39
N LEU A 18 7.98 -10.55 6.43
CA LEU A 18 8.73 -10.89 7.63
C LEU A 18 9.82 -11.93 7.32
N ILE A 19 9.47 -12.97 6.55
CA ILE A 19 10.43 -14.00 6.12
C ILE A 19 11.58 -13.38 5.35
N ILE A 20 11.32 -12.50 4.40
CA ILE A 20 12.36 -11.80 3.62
C ILE A 20 13.28 -10.98 4.54
N LYS A 21 12.72 -10.30 5.56
CA LYS A 21 13.53 -9.57 6.56
C LYS A 21 14.44 -10.50 7.36
N ILE A 22 13.89 -11.58 7.89
CA ILE A 22 14.65 -12.56 8.68
C ILE A 22 15.76 -13.16 7.81
N LEU A 23 15.44 -13.55 6.57
CA LEU A 23 16.41 -14.13 5.64
C LEU A 23 17.53 -13.13 5.29
N SER A 24 17.19 -11.86 5.04
CA SER A 24 18.20 -10.83 4.73
C SER A 24 19.16 -10.60 5.90
N VAL A 25 18.66 -10.60 7.15
CA VAL A 25 19.50 -10.46 8.34
C VAL A 25 20.33 -11.73 8.59
N ALA A 26 19.78 -12.91 8.34
CA ALA A 26 20.52 -14.16 8.43
C ALA A 26 21.68 -14.20 7.44
N LEU A 27 21.45 -13.87 6.17
CA LEU A 27 22.48 -13.80 5.13
C LEU A 27 23.57 -12.77 5.45
N LEU A 28 23.19 -11.61 6.02
CA LEU A 28 24.16 -10.59 6.46
C LEU A 28 25.17 -11.14 7.48
N LYS A 29 24.76 -12.06 8.35
CA LYS A 29 25.63 -12.66 9.36
C LYS A 29 26.39 -13.89 8.82
N THR A 30 25.71 -14.76 8.10
CA THR A 30 26.27 -16.06 7.69
C THR A 30 27.32 -15.94 6.61
N ILE A 31 27.14 -15.09 5.61
CA ILE A 31 28.08 -15.00 4.48
C ILE A 31 29.45 -14.46 4.92
N PRO A 32 29.58 -13.33 5.64
CA PRO A 32 30.87 -12.85 6.14
C PRO A 32 31.53 -13.83 7.11
N ALA A 33 30.73 -14.45 8.01
CA ALA A 33 31.24 -15.44 8.94
C ALA A 33 31.87 -16.65 8.23
N LEU A 34 31.23 -17.13 7.16
CA LEU A 34 31.75 -18.21 6.33
C LEU A 34 33.07 -17.82 5.66
N CYS A 35 33.16 -16.60 5.10
CA CYS A 35 34.41 -16.09 4.52
C CYS A 35 35.54 -16.05 5.53
N ILE A 36 35.30 -15.61 6.75
CA ILE A 36 36.30 -15.57 7.84
C ILE A 36 36.68 -17.00 8.24
N ALA A 37 35.72 -17.91 8.38
CA ALA A 37 35.99 -19.31 8.76
C ALA A 37 36.87 -20.04 7.70
N LEU A 38 36.69 -19.71 6.43
CA LEU A 38 37.48 -20.29 5.32
C LEU A 38 38.86 -19.64 5.17
N ALA A 39 39.05 -18.41 5.66
CA ALA A 39 40.31 -17.69 5.54
C ALA A 39 41.48 -18.43 6.20
N TYR A 40 41.24 -19.02 7.37
CA TYR A 40 42.28 -19.72 8.16
C TYR A 40 42.72 -21.04 7.50
N PRO A 41 41.86 -22.04 7.22
CA PRO A 41 42.24 -23.31 6.62
C PRO A 41 42.84 -23.18 5.20
N LEU A 42 42.36 -22.19 4.42
CA LEU A 42 42.83 -21.94 3.07
C LEU A 42 44.11 -21.06 3.05
N ARG A 43 44.54 -20.52 4.19
CA ARG A 43 45.66 -19.55 4.28
C ARG A 43 45.48 -18.33 3.36
N LEU A 44 44.24 -17.90 3.17
CA LEU A 44 43.84 -16.80 2.29
C LEU A 44 43.43 -15.58 3.10
N ALA A 45 44.41 -14.90 3.69
CA ALA A 45 44.18 -13.75 4.57
C ALA A 45 43.33 -12.64 3.94
N TYR A 46 43.36 -12.48 2.61
CA TYR A 46 42.53 -11.50 1.91
C TYR A 46 41.02 -11.72 2.03
N LEU A 47 40.60 -12.96 2.34
CA LEU A 47 39.17 -13.27 2.57
C LEU A 47 38.57 -12.48 3.75
N ILE A 48 39.40 -12.04 4.70
CA ILE A 48 38.94 -11.20 5.82
C ILE A 48 38.52 -9.81 5.29
N TYR A 49 39.30 -9.25 4.39
CA TYR A 49 38.94 -7.98 3.77
C TYR A 49 37.69 -8.12 2.88
N VAL A 50 37.57 -9.20 2.12
CA VAL A 50 36.39 -9.52 1.34
C VAL A 50 35.15 -9.63 2.26
N ALA A 51 35.26 -10.36 3.38
CA ALA A 51 34.18 -10.46 4.36
C ALA A 51 33.72 -9.09 4.88
N PHE A 52 34.66 -8.20 5.15
CA PHE A 52 34.37 -6.85 5.60
C PHE A 52 33.57 -6.04 4.58
N PHE A 53 33.97 -6.06 3.30
CA PHE A 53 33.22 -5.37 2.24
C PHE A 53 31.84 -5.99 2.01
N ILE A 54 31.72 -7.32 2.03
CA ILE A 54 30.44 -8.03 1.93
C ILE A 54 29.51 -7.59 3.07
N PHE A 55 30.05 -7.49 4.29
CA PHE A 55 29.28 -7.06 5.44
C PHE A 55 28.74 -5.63 5.29
N LEU A 56 29.56 -4.68 4.83
CA LEU A 56 29.13 -3.30 4.57
C LEU A 56 28.03 -3.22 3.50
N ILE A 57 28.20 -3.92 2.39
CA ILE A 57 27.19 -4.01 1.33
C ILE A 57 25.91 -4.66 1.87
N GLY A 58 26.04 -5.70 2.68
CA GLY A 58 24.93 -6.40 3.29
C GLY A 58 24.09 -5.51 4.22
N ILE A 59 24.72 -4.63 5.00
CA ILE A 59 24.02 -3.63 5.82
C ILE A 59 23.12 -2.75 4.92
N TYR A 60 23.65 -2.26 3.80
CA TYR A 60 22.89 -1.45 2.86
C TYR A 60 21.69 -2.22 2.28
N ILE A 61 21.91 -3.49 1.88
CA ILE A 61 20.85 -4.36 1.34
C ILE A 61 19.74 -4.56 2.38
N VAL A 62 20.08 -4.86 3.64
CA VAL A 62 19.13 -5.04 4.72
C VAL A 62 18.33 -3.75 4.94
N TRP A 63 19.00 -2.61 5.04
CA TRP A 63 18.34 -1.31 5.16
C TRP A 63 17.37 -1.04 4.00
N TYR A 64 17.77 -1.33 2.76
CA TYR A 64 16.97 -1.16 1.56
C TYR A 64 15.71 -2.06 1.58
N VAL A 65 15.87 -3.35 1.93
CA VAL A 65 14.77 -4.32 2.08
C VAL A 65 13.75 -3.84 3.12
N PHE A 66 14.23 -3.34 4.26
CA PHE A 66 13.35 -2.81 5.31
C PHE A 66 12.62 -1.54 4.88
N SER A 67 13.27 -0.69 4.13
CA SER A 67 12.72 0.58 3.65
C SER A 67 11.62 0.37 2.60
N ILE A 68 11.84 -0.46 1.60
CA ILE A 68 10.87 -0.72 0.52
C ILE A 68 9.58 -1.35 1.02
N GLN A 69 9.64 -2.12 2.10
CA GLN A 69 8.46 -2.77 2.68
C GLN A 69 7.55 -1.82 3.46
N ARG A 70 7.98 -0.58 3.71
CA ARG A 70 7.13 0.44 4.31
C ARG A 70 6.27 1.06 3.22
N VAL A 71 5.02 0.61 3.15
CA VAL A 71 4.02 1.11 2.21
C VAL A 71 2.90 1.75 2.99
N GLU A 72 2.55 2.97 2.62
CA GLU A 72 1.40 3.71 3.13
C GLU A 72 0.54 4.15 1.95
N TYR A 73 -0.76 4.24 2.17
CA TYR A 73 -1.70 4.82 1.22
C TYR A 73 -2.22 6.14 1.78
N GLU A 74 -2.32 7.11 0.92
CA GLU A 74 -2.81 8.43 1.23
C GLU A 74 -4.06 8.70 0.42
N TYR A 75 -5.12 9.10 1.09
CA TYR A 75 -6.34 9.57 0.47
C TYR A 75 -6.46 11.06 0.72
N SER A 76 -6.61 11.85 -0.32
CA SER A 76 -6.89 13.28 -0.22
C SER A 76 -8.17 13.63 -0.97
N VAL A 77 -9.01 14.43 -0.34
CA VAL A 77 -10.27 14.92 -0.90
C VAL A 77 -10.23 16.43 -0.93
N SER A 78 -10.39 17.01 -2.11
CA SER A 78 -10.45 18.46 -2.33
C SER A 78 -11.31 18.77 -3.55
N GLY A 79 -12.20 19.76 -3.47
CA GLY A 79 -12.99 20.24 -4.60
C GLY A 79 -13.80 19.16 -5.31
N GLY A 80 -14.32 18.14 -4.61
CA GLY A 80 -15.08 17.04 -5.22
C GLY A 80 -14.22 15.98 -5.92
N ILE A 81 -12.90 16.06 -5.80
CA ILE A 81 -11.95 15.09 -6.35
C ILE A 81 -11.35 14.29 -5.20
N ILE A 82 -11.30 12.97 -5.36
CA ILE A 82 -10.50 12.08 -4.51
C ILE A 82 -9.24 11.65 -5.25
N GLU A 83 -8.11 11.83 -4.61
CA GLU A 83 -6.81 11.32 -5.07
C GLU A 83 -6.30 10.27 -4.09
N VAL A 84 -5.93 9.12 -4.64
CA VAL A 84 -5.35 8.00 -3.89
C VAL A 84 -3.93 7.80 -4.33
N SER A 85 -3.00 7.99 -3.41
CA SER A 85 -1.57 7.84 -3.63
C SER A 85 -0.96 6.74 -2.78
N LYS A 86 0.07 6.08 -3.31
CA LYS A 86 0.87 5.09 -2.62
C LYS A 86 2.23 5.69 -2.27
N ILE A 87 2.59 5.68 -0.99
CA ILE A 87 3.88 6.13 -0.49
C ILE A 87 4.73 4.92 -0.18
N ILE A 88 5.91 4.83 -0.81
CA ILE A 88 6.85 3.73 -0.65
C ILE A 88 8.09 4.26 0.06
N ALA A 89 8.56 3.55 1.10
CA ALA A 89 9.75 3.88 1.87
C ALA A 89 9.71 5.30 2.50
N LEU A 90 8.50 5.87 2.70
CA LEU A 90 8.26 7.24 3.18
C LEU A 90 8.91 8.34 2.30
N ARG A 91 9.28 8.02 1.06
CA ARG A 91 10.01 8.92 0.15
C ARG A 91 9.35 9.05 -1.22
N LYS A 92 8.91 7.93 -1.80
CA LYS A 92 8.41 7.90 -3.17
C LYS A 92 6.89 7.85 -3.15
N ARG A 93 6.24 8.96 -3.55
CA ARG A 93 4.80 9.04 -3.78
C ARG A 93 4.49 8.64 -5.22
N LYS A 94 3.48 7.80 -5.39
CA LYS A 94 2.94 7.41 -6.70
C LYS A 94 1.43 7.49 -6.65
N THR A 95 0.83 8.38 -7.43
CA THR A 95 -0.62 8.44 -7.59
C THR A 95 -1.12 7.16 -8.24
N MET A 96 -2.08 6.51 -7.61
CA MET A 96 -2.71 5.27 -8.09
C MET A 96 -3.96 5.56 -8.91
N CYS A 97 -4.79 6.49 -8.42
CA CYS A 97 -5.94 7.02 -9.14
C CYS A 97 -6.29 8.42 -8.65
N LYS A 98 -6.90 9.18 -9.55
CA LYS A 98 -7.52 10.47 -9.28
C LYS A 98 -8.84 10.49 -10.05
N LEU A 99 -9.94 10.74 -9.35
CA LEU A 99 -11.27 10.70 -9.93
C LEU A 99 -12.18 11.74 -9.29
N GLN A 100 -13.21 12.15 -10.03
CA GLN A 100 -14.30 12.93 -9.49
C GLN A 100 -15.20 12.02 -8.63
N ILE A 101 -15.57 12.47 -7.46
CA ILE A 101 -16.42 11.69 -6.54
C ILE A 101 -17.81 11.47 -7.16
N SER A 102 -18.29 12.39 -8.00
CA SER A 102 -19.54 12.25 -8.78
C SER A 102 -19.53 11.08 -9.77
N ASP A 103 -18.34 10.65 -10.24
CA ASP A 103 -18.19 9.56 -11.20
C ASP A 103 -18.27 8.19 -10.56
N ILE A 104 -18.29 8.11 -9.22
CA ILE A 104 -18.48 6.86 -8.50
C ILE A 104 -19.90 6.36 -8.79
N GLU A 105 -19.98 5.16 -9.36
CA GLU A 105 -21.24 4.48 -9.69
C GLU A 105 -21.76 3.68 -8.50
N ILE A 106 -20.86 3.02 -7.78
CA ILE A 106 -21.17 2.19 -6.62
C ILE A 106 -20.14 2.48 -5.54
N LEU A 107 -20.61 2.64 -4.30
CA LEU A 107 -19.77 2.67 -3.12
C LEU A 107 -20.45 1.80 -2.06
N ASP A 108 -19.79 0.74 -1.61
CA ASP A 108 -20.35 -0.20 -0.65
C ASP A 108 -19.27 -0.78 0.27
N LYS A 109 -19.67 -1.31 1.42
CA LYS A 109 -18.82 -2.13 2.29
C LYS A 109 -18.89 -3.62 1.97
N ASP A 110 -19.98 -4.10 1.36
CA ASP A 110 -20.18 -5.50 1.06
C ASP A 110 -19.55 -5.85 -0.30
N GLU A 111 -18.53 -6.72 -0.27
CA GLU A 111 -17.86 -7.20 -1.48
C GLU A 111 -18.84 -7.98 -2.39
N LYS A 112 -19.87 -8.63 -1.83
CA LYS A 112 -20.87 -9.38 -2.61
C LYS A 112 -21.57 -8.54 -3.67
N VAL A 113 -21.70 -7.23 -3.44
CA VAL A 113 -22.35 -6.31 -4.39
C VAL A 113 -21.56 -6.22 -5.71
N ILE A 114 -20.26 -6.50 -5.66
CA ILE A 114 -19.36 -6.40 -6.81
C ILE A 114 -18.90 -7.75 -7.38
N ASP A 115 -19.19 -8.88 -6.69
CA ASP A 115 -18.71 -10.23 -7.09
C ASP A 115 -19.12 -10.65 -8.49
N THR A 116 -20.29 -10.20 -8.95
CA THR A 116 -20.80 -10.52 -10.30
C THR A 116 -20.23 -9.62 -11.39
N MET A 117 -19.46 -8.58 -11.03
CA MET A 117 -18.98 -7.57 -11.96
C MET A 117 -17.57 -7.89 -12.45
N ARG A 118 -17.33 -7.63 -13.75
CA ARG A 118 -15.99 -7.70 -14.33
C ARG A 118 -15.36 -6.31 -14.36
N PHE A 119 -14.14 -6.21 -13.85
CA PHE A 119 -13.37 -4.96 -13.83
C PHE A 119 -12.17 -5.07 -14.76
N ALA A 120 -11.90 -4.02 -15.51
CA ALA A 120 -10.68 -3.90 -16.30
C ALA A 120 -9.45 -3.70 -15.41
N LYS A 121 -9.64 -3.05 -14.24
CA LYS A 121 -8.58 -2.82 -13.26
C LYS A 121 -9.11 -2.88 -11.83
N ARG A 122 -8.33 -3.50 -10.92
CA ARG A 122 -8.54 -3.46 -9.47
C ARG A 122 -7.39 -2.69 -8.83
N ILE A 123 -7.71 -1.67 -8.05
CA ILE A 123 -6.77 -0.83 -7.32
C ILE A 123 -6.97 -1.10 -5.82
N GLU A 124 -5.97 -1.68 -5.18
CA GLU A 124 -6.01 -1.99 -3.76
C GLU A 124 -5.17 -0.95 -3.00
N ALA A 125 -5.84 -0.13 -2.23
CA ALA A 125 -5.26 0.98 -1.48
C ALA A 125 -5.65 0.93 0.00
N CYS A 126 -5.86 -0.25 0.57
CA CYS A 126 -6.25 -0.49 1.96
C CYS A 126 -5.10 -1.11 2.77
N ALA A 127 -5.25 -1.10 4.09
CA ALA A 127 -4.30 -1.72 5.02
C ALA A 127 -4.25 -3.23 4.85
N ASP A 128 -5.42 -3.88 4.84
CA ASP A 128 -5.66 -5.29 4.58
C ASP A 128 -6.90 -5.43 3.70
N ILE A 129 -6.88 -6.36 2.74
CA ILE A 129 -7.99 -6.62 1.83
C ILE A 129 -9.18 -7.24 2.58
N ASN A 130 -8.91 -7.99 3.65
CA ASN A 130 -9.92 -8.69 4.44
C ASN A 130 -10.47 -7.84 5.60
N ASP A 131 -10.13 -6.54 5.67
CA ASP A 131 -10.63 -5.66 6.74
C ASP A 131 -12.09 -5.27 6.46
N GLU A 132 -12.98 -5.48 7.43
CA GLU A 132 -14.40 -5.12 7.37
C GLU A 132 -14.65 -3.60 7.21
N ASN A 133 -13.62 -2.78 7.45
CA ASN A 133 -13.67 -1.34 7.25
C ASN A 133 -13.38 -0.90 5.80
N ASN A 134 -13.12 -1.84 4.91
CA ASN A 134 -12.92 -1.54 3.50
C ASN A 134 -14.21 -1.10 2.83
N TYR A 135 -14.07 -0.16 1.91
CA TYR A 135 -15.10 0.26 0.98
C TYR A 135 -14.66 -0.10 -0.43
N TYR A 136 -15.64 -0.48 -1.23
CA TYR A 136 -15.50 -0.86 -2.62
C TYR A 136 -16.15 0.23 -3.49
N ALA A 137 -15.33 1.01 -4.18
CA ALA A 137 -15.79 2.05 -5.08
C ALA A 137 -15.62 1.61 -6.54
N VAL A 138 -16.70 1.63 -7.31
CA VAL A 138 -16.71 1.34 -8.74
C VAL A 138 -16.87 2.63 -9.50
N PHE A 139 -16.01 2.88 -10.46
CA PHE A 139 -16.05 4.06 -11.32
C PHE A 139 -15.49 3.73 -12.71
N ASN A 140 -15.79 4.58 -13.69
CA ASN A 140 -15.27 4.45 -15.04
C ASN A 140 -14.05 5.37 -15.21
N SER A 141 -12.87 4.75 -15.35
CA SER A 141 -11.61 5.47 -15.56
C SER A 141 -11.39 5.71 -17.05
N ALA A 142 -11.04 6.94 -17.45
CA ALA A 142 -10.69 7.24 -18.83
C ALA A 142 -9.53 6.41 -19.38
N ALA A 143 -8.58 6.00 -18.50
CA ALA A 143 -7.40 5.22 -18.90
C ALA A 143 -7.64 3.71 -18.95
N TYR A 144 -8.55 3.16 -18.12
CA TYR A 144 -8.68 1.71 -17.91
C TYR A 144 -10.10 1.18 -18.07
N GLY A 145 -11.10 2.05 -18.25
CA GLY A 145 -12.51 1.66 -18.23
C GLY A 145 -13.00 1.35 -16.82
N LYS A 146 -13.91 0.38 -16.70
CA LYS A 146 -14.54 0.04 -15.41
C LYS A 146 -13.51 -0.43 -14.39
N THR A 147 -13.30 0.38 -13.36
CA THR A 147 -12.25 0.21 -12.35
C THR A 147 -12.85 0.05 -10.96
N LEU A 148 -12.30 -0.89 -10.19
CA LEU A 148 -12.62 -1.09 -8.78
C LEU A 148 -11.50 -0.50 -7.92
N LEU A 149 -11.85 0.38 -6.99
CA LEU A 149 -10.98 0.87 -5.93
C LEU A 149 -11.41 0.26 -4.60
N VAL A 150 -10.48 -0.42 -3.92
CA VAL A 150 -10.65 -0.92 -2.55
C VAL A 150 -9.84 -0.03 -1.62
N PHE A 151 -10.51 0.65 -0.68
CA PHE A 151 -9.88 1.61 0.23
C PHE A 151 -10.59 1.65 1.58
N ALA A 152 -9.95 2.15 2.62
CA ALA A 152 -10.48 2.21 3.99
C ALA A 152 -10.58 3.67 4.47
N PRO A 153 -11.57 4.45 3.98
CA PRO A 153 -11.74 5.84 4.37
C PRO A 153 -12.26 5.94 5.80
N ASN A 154 -11.71 6.89 6.56
CA ASN A 154 -12.26 7.27 7.87
C ASN A 154 -13.51 8.15 7.70
N GLU A 155 -14.17 8.44 8.80
CA GLU A 155 -15.37 9.28 8.81
C GLU A 155 -15.13 10.69 8.24
N LYS A 156 -13.94 11.26 8.41
CA LYS A 156 -13.59 12.58 7.86
C LYS A 156 -13.58 12.55 6.33
N ILE A 157 -12.94 11.54 5.74
CA ILE A 157 -12.90 11.35 4.29
C ILE A 157 -14.30 11.06 3.75
N LEU A 158 -15.05 10.15 4.39
CA LEU A 158 -16.43 9.84 3.99
C LEU A 158 -17.34 11.08 4.04
N ASN A 159 -17.26 11.88 5.09
CA ASN A 159 -18.03 13.11 5.21
C ASN A 159 -17.62 14.16 4.18
N ALA A 160 -16.33 14.26 3.83
CA ALA A 160 -15.87 15.13 2.75
C ALA A 160 -16.38 14.68 1.38
N MET A 161 -16.52 13.36 1.17
CA MET A 161 -17.08 12.80 -0.08
C MET A 161 -18.59 12.98 -0.18
N LYS A 162 -19.31 12.99 0.97
CA LYS A 162 -20.78 12.95 1.04
C LYS A 162 -21.46 14.00 0.15
N GLY A 163 -20.95 15.24 0.13
CA GLY A 163 -21.52 16.34 -0.63
C GLY A 163 -21.41 16.20 -2.14
N HIS A 164 -20.53 15.32 -2.62
CA HIS A 164 -20.22 15.11 -4.04
C HIS A 164 -20.66 13.75 -4.57
N LEU A 165 -21.09 12.83 -3.69
CA LEU A 165 -21.63 11.52 -4.06
C LEU A 165 -23.06 11.64 -4.61
N LYS A 166 -23.45 10.67 -5.45
CA LYS A 166 -24.82 10.52 -5.93
C LYS A 166 -25.78 10.28 -4.75
N LYS A 167 -26.99 10.84 -4.82
CA LYS A 167 -27.99 10.77 -3.72
C LYS A 167 -28.28 9.34 -3.29
N ASP A 168 -28.37 8.40 -4.21
CA ASP A 168 -28.66 6.99 -3.91
C ASP A 168 -27.56 6.35 -3.07
N ILE A 169 -26.29 6.67 -3.37
CA ILE A 169 -25.12 6.19 -2.61
C ILE A 169 -25.13 6.81 -1.21
N VAL A 170 -25.43 8.11 -1.12
CA VAL A 170 -25.51 8.81 0.18
C VAL A 170 -26.58 8.17 1.06
N LEU A 171 -27.77 7.91 0.52
CA LEU A 171 -28.87 7.28 1.25
C LEU A 171 -28.46 5.88 1.74
N LYS A 172 -27.80 5.09 0.91
CA LYS A 172 -27.38 3.73 1.24
C LYS A 172 -26.32 3.70 2.35
N ILE A 173 -25.30 4.56 2.27
CA ILE A 173 -24.13 4.52 3.18
C ILE A 173 -24.40 5.25 4.49
N PHE A 174 -25.07 6.40 4.45
CA PHE A 174 -25.20 7.27 5.61
C PHE A 174 -26.55 7.16 6.32
N TYR A 175 -27.61 6.70 5.64
CA TYR A 175 -28.97 6.67 6.19
C TYR A 175 -29.59 5.27 6.26
N LYS A 176 -29.11 4.28 5.49
CA LYS A 176 -29.57 2.89 5.50
C LYS A 176 -28.64 1.97 6.31
N ARG A 177 -28.12 2.42 7.44
CA ARG A 177 -27.55 1.56 8.47
C ARG A 177 -28.69 1.13 9.40
N GLY A 178 -29.46 0.15 8.98
CA GLY A 178 -30.44 -0.57 9.75
C GLY A 178 -30.41 -2.02 9.33
#